data_8c251169fa34f8664a6794eb51ad1772
#
_entry.id   8c251169fa34f8664a6794eb51ad1772
#
_cell.length_a   1.000
_cell.length_b   1.000
_cell.length_c   1.000
_cell.angle_alpha   90.00
_cell.angle_beta   90.00
_cell.angle_gamma   90.00
#
_symmetry.space_group_name_H-M   'P 1'
#
loop_
_entity.id
_entity.type
_entity.pdbx_description
1 polymer ?
#
loop_
_entity_poly.entity_id
_entity_poly.type
_entity_poly.pdbx_seq_one_letter_code
_entity_poly.pdbx_strand_id
1 'polypeptide(L)'
;VAPKITTQPLTQVLPLGTTASFTVAVTGSPTPTVQWRKNGVNITGATSTTLKLSNVGYTTEGTYTAVVKNSAGSVTSSGASLTIVQETVAALTTLLTDVYREPGRLGQISARAIPGSGTQALTLTAKITNASKNILMRSVGPGLSPYTNSATLFDPKLSVYTNGTLVASNDNWGGTWSLTTTFSRLGAFPLTSTSRDAALLKSLGATTHQTITNGDNTGIAMAEIYDADSLHPPAGRISRLFAQSKVRTGEGVMVVGFTVIGDTSLKVLVRAIGPSLSGLTGRLADPQMSLYKGTTLLQRNDNWGGSSTLASVFGTVGATSLSSSSKDSAIYLTLAPGAYTAVVSGVNSTSGVARAEIYAVP
;
A
#
# COMPACT_ATOMS: atom_id res chain seq x y z
N VAL A 1 20.01 -12.82 58.90
CA VAL A 1 18.94 -11.88 58.59
C VAL A 1 18.44 -12.16 57.17
N ALA A 2 17.14 -12.27 56.99
CA ALA A 2 16.52 -12.50 55.67
C ALA A 2 16.92 -11.40 54.70
N PRO A 3 16.97 -11.70 53.37
CA PRO A 3 17.33 -10.72 52.37
C PRO A 3 16.24 -9.65 52.23
N LYS A 4 16.68 -8.41 51.96
CA LYS A 4 15.80 -7.28 51.68
C LYS A 4 16.32 -6.54 50.46
N ILE A 5 15.40 -6.14 49.54
CA ILE A 5 15.72 -5.28 48.40
C ILE A 5 15.47 -3.83 48.84
N THR A 6 16.51 -3.01 48.81
CA THR A 6 16.46 -1.59 49.20
C THR A 6 16.30 -0.67 48.03
N THR A 7 16.69 -1.10 46.81
CA THR A 7 16.44 -0.38 45.55
C THR A 7 15.82 -1.36 44.56
N GLN A 8 14.68 -0.94 43.98
CA GLN A 8 13.94 -1.71 42.99
C GLN A 8 14.46 -1.38 41.60
N PRO A 9 14.42 -2.34 40.64
CA PRO A 9 14.73 -2.06 39.25
C PRO A 9 13.67 -1.15 38.62
N LEU A 10 14.09 -0.28 37.72
CA LEU A 10 13.21 0.70 37.06
C LEU A 10 12.83 0.22 35.66
N THR A 11 11.57 0.46 35.27
CA THR A 11 11.07 0.28 33.92
C THR A 11 11.85 1.17 32.95
N GLN A 12 12.14 0.64 31.76
CA GLN A 12 12.88 1.34 30.71
C GLN A 12 12.13 1.28 29.38
N VAL A 13 12.17 2.40 28.67
CA VAL A 13 11.75 2.51 27.28
C VAL A 13 12.98 2.96 26.50
N LEU A 14 13.48 2.11 25.62
CA LEU A 14 14.79 2.31 25.00
C LEU A 14 14.71 2.13 23.46
N PRO A 15 15.53 2.87 22.70
CA PRO A 15 15.67 2.64 21.27
C PRO A 15 16.27 1.26 20.97
N LEU A 16 15.89 0.72 19.80
CA LEU A 16 16.47 -0.51 19.23
C LEU A 16 18.02 -0.40 19.17
N GLY A 17 18.71 -1.46 19.56
CA GLY A 17 20.18 -1.53 19.50
C GLY A 17 20.91 -0.91 20.69
N THR A 18 20.25 -0.22 21.61
CA THR A 18 20.86 0.38 22.80
C THR A 18 21.15 -0.65 23.90
N THR A 19 21.58 -0.20 25.06
CA THR A 19 21.86 -1.06 26.22
C THR A 19 20.90 -0.77 27.35
N ALA A 20 20.16 -1.79 27.83
CA ALA A 20 19.34 -1.73 29.03
C ALA A 20 20.17 -2.12 30.27
N SER A 21 19.88 -1.50 31.41
CA SER A 21 20.59 -1.80 32.68
C SER A 21 19.60 -1.78 33.86
N PHE A 22 19.29 -2.95 34.44
CA PHE A 22 18.47 -3.09 35.62
C PHE A 22 19.34 -3.31 36.86
N THR A 23 19.07 -2.56 37.91
CA THR A 23 19.88 -2.62 39.16
C THR A 23 19.00 -2.83 40.34
N VAL A 24 19.43 -3.68 41.28
CA VAL A 24 18.86 -3.83 42.60
C VAL A 24 19.95 -3.56 43.67
N ALA A 25 19.58 -2.93 44.78
CA ALA A 25 20.41 -2.89 45.98
C ALA A 25 19.80 -3.87 47.00
N VAL A 26 20.64 -4.66 47.64
CA VAL A 26 20.20 -5.74 48.52
C VAL A 26 20.98 -5.74 49.86
N THR A 27 20.29 -6.13 50.94
CA THR A 27 20.90 -6.33 52.26
C THR A 27 20.46 -7.69 52.83
N GLY A 28 21.27 -8.28 53.71
CA GLY A 28 20.98 -9.56 54.37
C GLY A 28 22.25 -10.21 54.91
N SER A 29 22.10 -11.14 55.85
CA SER A 29 23.25 -11.91 56.40
C SER A 29 22.81 -13.38 56.58
N PRO A 30 23.53 -14.34 55.99
CA PRO A 30 24.68 -14.18 55.09
C PRO A 30 24.39 -13.34 53.85
N THR A 31 25.43 -12.86 53.15
CA THR A 31 25.29 -12.07 51.93
C THR A 31 24.37 -12.75 50.92
N PRO A 32 23.31 -12.09 50.48
CA PRO A 32 22.36 -12.70 49.54
C PRO A 32 22.96 -12.89 48.15
N THR A 33 22.49 -13.93 47.45
CA THR A 33 22.70 -14.16 46.02
C THR A 33 21.55 -13.54 45.24
N VAL A 34 21.83 -13.11 44.00
CA VAL A 34 20.85 -12.55 43.07
C VAL A 34 20.70 -13.46 41.87
N GLN A 35 19.49 -13.63 41.35
CA GLN A 35 19.20 -14.29 40.07
C GLN A 35 18.13 -13.47 39.33
N TRP A 36 18.52 -12.94 38.17
CA TRP A 36 17.59 -12.23 37.31
C TRP A 36 16.72 -13.20 36.51
N ARG A 37 15.49 -12.78 36.29
CA ARG A 37 14.47 -13.47 35.49
C ARG A 37 13.86 -12.54 34.45
N LYS A 38 13.54 -13.08 33.27
CA LYS A 38 12.71 -12.45 32.27
C LYS A 38 11.39 -13.22 32.16
N ASN A 39 10.26 -12.55 32.33
CA ASN A 39 8.93 -13.16 32.29
C ASN A 39 8.80 -14.41 33.20
N GLY A 40 9.43 -14.35 34.38
CA GLY A 40 9.45 -15.46 35.35
C GLY A 40 10.51 -16.54 35.11
N VAL A 41 11.20 -16.54 33.96
CA VAL A 41 12.22 -17.53 33.59
C VAL A 41 13.64 -17.01 33.95
N ASN A 42 14.46 -17.85 34.58
CA ASN A 42 15.84 -17.49 34.94
C ASN A 42 16.68 -17.15 33.71
N ILE A 43 17.41 -16.04 33.78
CA ILE A 43 18.40 -15.67 32.77
C ILE A 43 19.73 -16.32 33.21
N THR A 44 20.24 -17.25 32.40
CA THR A 44 21.48 -17.99 32.70
C THR A 44 22.66 -17.04 32.94
N GLY A 45 23.36 -17.21 34.06
CA GLY A 45 24.54 -16.40 34.41
C GLY A 45 24.24 -14.99 34.94
N ALA A 46 22.99 -14.56 35.00
CA ALA A 46 22.59 -13.22 35.45
C ALA A 46 22.46 -13.18 36.98
N THR A 47 23.59 -13.18 37.69
CA THR A 47 23.67 -13.24 39.17
C THR A 47 24.25 -11.97 39.82
N SER A 48 24.60 -10.96 39.05
CA SER A 48 25.04 -9.66 39.57
C SER A 48 23.85 -8.82 40.06
N THR A 49 24.12 -7.86 40.95
CA THR A 49 23.12 -6.83 41.34
C THR A 49 22.72 -5.93 40.20
N THR A 50 23.45 -5.93 39.10
CA THR A 50 23.12 -5.21 37.86
C THR A 50 23.07 -6.18 36.68
N LEU A 51 21.92 -6.22 35.99
CA LEU A 51 21.73 -6.91 34.74
C LEU A 51 21.92 -5.90 33.58
N LYS A 52 22.89 -6.17 32.70
CA LYS A 52 23.12 -5.40 31.48
C LYS A 52 22.70 -6.23 30.27
N LEU A 53 21.91 -5.65 29.37
CA LEU A 53 21.49 -6.24 28.11
C LEU A 53 21.95 -5.33 26.98
N SER A 54 22.99 -5.73 26.27
CA SER A 54 23.52 -4.96 25.12
C SER A 54 22.73 -5.28 23.85
N ASN A 55 22.63 -4.30 22.96
CA ASN A 55 21.96 -4.44 21.65
C ASN A 55 20.52 -4.94 21.80
N VAL A 56 19.71 -4.24 22.65
CA VAL A 56 18.31 -4.63 22.91
C VAL A 56 17.46 -4.56 21.66
N GLY A 57 16.55 -5.52 21.51
CA GLY A 57 15.60 -5.61 20.41
C GLY A 57 14.24 -6.13 20.89
N TYR A 58 13.26 -6.25 20.02
CA TYR A 58 11.90 -6.70 20.36
C TYR A 58 11.89 -8.08 21.06
N THR A 59 12.86 -8.94 20.79
CA THR A 59 13.03 -10.22 21.50
C THR A 59 13.48 -10.06 22.94
N THR A 60 14.03 -8.90 23.32
CA THR A 60 14.44 -8.59 24.69
C THR A 60 13.35 -7.91 25.50
N GLU A 61 12.24 -7.46 24.89
CA GLU A 61 11.10 -6.92 25.61
C GLU A 61 10.53 -7.92 26.61
N GLY A 62 10.03 -7.40 27.74
CA GLY A 62 9.42 -8.20 28.77
C GLY A 62 9.59 -7.62 30.16
N THR A 63 9.12 -8.34 31.16
CA THR A 63 9.23 -7.96 32.58
C THR A 63 10.42 -8.66 33.21
N TYR A 64 11.31 -7.86 33.81
CA TYR A 64 12.51 -8.30 34.49
C TYR A 64 12.33 -8.21 36.00
N THR A 65 12.70 -9.28 36.72
CA THR A 65 12.66 -9.36 38.18
C THR A 65 13.95 -9.95 38.70
N ALA A 66 14.38 -9.56 39.89
CA ALA A 66 15.50 -10.16 40.61
C ALA A 66 15.00 -10.98 41.80
N VAL A 67 15.33 -12.25 41.85
CA VAL A 67 15.17 -13.12 43.04
C VAL A 67 16.41 -13.04 43.86
N VAL A 68 16.27 -12.60 45.11
CA VAL A 68 17.39 -12.40 46.08
C VAL A 68 17.21 -13.42 47.20
N LYS A 69 18.24 -14.24 47.48
CA LYS A 69 18.13 -15.37 48.39
C LYS A 69 19.37 -15.52 49.28
N ASN A 70 19.17 -15.89 50.54
CA ASN A 70 20.18 -16.42 51.43
C ASN A 70 19.63 -17.59 52.25
N SER A 71 20.36 -18.11 53.23
CA SER A 71 19.93 -19.21 54.08
C SER A 71 18.71 -18.85 55.00
N ALA A 72 18.45 -17.57 55.22
CA ALA A 72 17.34 -17.07 56.04
C ALA A 72 16.06 -16.75 55.26
N GLY A 73 16.06 -16.86 53.92
CA GLY A 73 14.88 -16.65 53.11
C GLY A 73 15.17 -16.16 51.67
N SER A 74 14.08 -15.74 51.01
CA SER A 74 14.11 -15.23 49.65
C SER A 74 13.09 -14.09 49.49
N VAL A 75 13.40 -13.11 48.64
CA VAL A 75 12.54 -12.00 48.24
C VAL A 75 12.69 -11.74 46.74
N THR A 76 11.62 -11.37 46.07
CA THR A 76 11.62 -11.02 44.67
C THR A 76 11.37 -9.50 44.51
N SER A 77 12.08 -8.87 43.60
CA SER A 77 11.87 -7.45 43.28
C SER A 77 10.50 -7.19 42.63
N SER A 78 10.08 -5.94 42.60
CA SER A 78 9.05 -5.50 41.66
C SER A 78 9.45 -5.82 40.23
N GLY A 79 8.44 -6.00 39.34
CA GLY A 79 8.67 -6.14 37.91
C GLY A 79 9.09 -4.81 37.27
N ALA A 80 10.14 -4.80 36.49
CA ALA A 80 10.57 -3.68 35.66
C ALA A 80 10.39 -4.05 34.18
N SER A 81 9.57 -3.33 33.46
CA SER A 81 9.35 -3.59 32.04
C SER A 81 10.45 -2.99 31.19
N LEU A 82 10.87 -3.72 30.15
CA LEU A 82 11.63 -3.21 29.03
C LEU A 82 10.74 -3.13 27.82
N THR A 83 10.56 -1.93 27.27
CA THR A 83 9.86 -1.68 26.00
C THR A 83 10.87 -1.11 25.01
N ILE A 84 10.90 -1.67 23.82
CA ILE A 84 11.75 -1.19 22.73
C ILE A 84 10.92 -0.28 21.85
N VAL A 85 11.33 0.95 21.79
CA VAL A 85 10.82 1.88 20.78
C VAL A 85 11.80 1.86 19.62
N GLN A 86 11.30 1.58 18.42
CA GLN A 86 12.00 2.10 17.27
C GLN A 86 12.04 3.62 17.54
N GLU A 87 13.24 4.22 17.59
CA GLU A 87 13.28 5.68 17.45
C GLU A 87 12.49 5.95 16.18
N THR A 88 11.23 6.25 16.37
CA THR A 88 10.48 6.84 15.29
C THR A 88 11.29 8.08 15.02
N VAL A 89 11.75 8.22 13.81
CA VAL A 89 12.38 9.39 13.21
C VAL A 89 11.56 10.67 13.50
N ALA A 90 10.58 10.63 14.38
CA ALA A 90 9.76 11.75 14.84
C ALA A 90 10.57 12.85 15.51
N ALA A 91 11.62 12.56 16.28
CA ALA A 91 12.47 13.61 16.84
C ALA A 91 13.48 14.13 15.80
N LEU A 92 13.99 13.29 14.88
CA LEU A 92 14.71 13.72 13.68
C LEU A 92 13.74 14.29 12.63
N THR A 93 12.52 13.82 12.53
CA THR A 93 11.50 14.27 11.59
C THR A 93 11.11 15.72 11.86
N THR A 94 11.06 16.16 13.11
CA THR A 94 10.78 17.59 13.42
C THR A 94 11.94 18.52 12.98
N LEU A 95 13.18 18.02 12.93
CA LEU A 95 14.32 18.80 12.39
C LEU A 95 14.51 18.60 10.87
N LEU A 96 14.00 17.51 10.29
CA LEU A 96 14.12 17.17 8.85
C LEU A 96 12.85 17.48 8.06
N THR A 97 11.69 17.70 8.70
CA THR A 97 10.42 18.04 8.01
C THR A 97 10.46 19.43 7.36
N ASP A 98 11.36 20.30 7.75
CA ASP A 98 11.60 21.56 7.03
C ASP A 98 12.55 21.42 5.83
N VAL A 99 13.22 20.28 5.64
CA VAL A 99 14.27 20.11 4.61
C VAL A 99 13.91 19.08 3.51
N TYR A 100 12.99 18.12 3.77
CA TYR A 100 12.62 17.10 2.79
C TYR A 100 11.10 16.90 2.75
N ARG A 101 10.40 17.79 2.05
CA ARG A 101 9.03 17.50 1.60
C ARG A 101 9.10 16.57 0.39
N GLU A 102 8.56 15.36 0.52
CA GLU A 102 8.39 14.49 -0.63
C GLU A 102 7.40 15.10 -1.62
N PRO A 103 7.81 15.34 -2.87
CA PRO A 103 6.88 15.83 -3.89
C PRO A 103 5.76 14.83 -4.11
N GLY A 104 4.55 15.33 -4.32
CA GLY A 104 3.39 14.53 -4.64
C GLY A 104 3.65 13.62 -5.85
N ARG A 105 3.23 12.36 -5.75
CA ARG A 105 3.38 11.34 -6.80
C ARG A 105 2.21 10.36 -6.81
N LEU A 106 2.03 9.67 -7.93
CA LEU A 106 1.07 8.56 -8.01
C LEU A 106 1.60 7.35 -7.22
N GLY A 107 0.77 6.78 -6.34
CA GLY A 107 1.16 5.65 -5.50
C GLY A 107 0.40 4.37 -5.81
N GLN A 108 -0.81 4.45 -6.32
CA GLN A 108 -1.68 3.29 -6.52
C GLN A 108 -2.69 3.57 -7.63
N ILE A 109 -3.10 2.49 -8.32
CA ILE A 109 -4.37 2.43 -9.07
C ILE A 109 -5.09 1.14 -8.70
N SER A 110 -6.41 1.23 -8.57
CA SER A 110 -7.33 0.10 -8.57
C SER A 110 -8.41 0.33 -9.63
N ALA A 111 -8.88 -0.71 -10.29
CA ALA A 111 -10.04 -0.59 -11.16
C ALA A 111 -10.98 -1.77 -10.95
N ARG A 112 -12.26 -1.47 -10.73
CA ARG A 112 -13.34 -2.43 -10.62
C ARG A 112 -14.20 -2.38 -11.87
N ALA A 113 -14.40 -3.54 -12.47
CA ALA A 113 -15.25 -3.71 -13.65
C ALA A 113 -15.77 -5.15 -13.75
N ILE A 114 -16.64 -5.42 -14.72
CA ILE A 114 -16.96 -6.79 -15.16
C ILE A 114 -16.11 -7.06 -16.40
N PRO A 115 -14.99 -7.83 -16.27
CA PRO A 115 -14.12 -8.11 -17.39
C PRO A 115 -14.86 -8.87 -18.52
N GLY A 116 -14.47 -8.58 -19.75
CA GLY A 116 -14.77 -9.42 -20.90
C GLY A 116 -13.52 -10.18 -21.34
N SER A 117 -13.56 -10.81 -22.49
CA SER A 117 -12.42 -11.46 -23.11
C SER A 117 -11.65 -10.53 -24.04
N GLY A 118 -10.38 -10.83 -24.31
CA GLY A 118 -9.54 -10.09 -25.24
C GLY A 118 -9.44 -8.59 -24.88
N THR A 119 -9.78 -7.72 -25.80
CA THR A 119 -9.70 -6.25 -25.60
C THR A 119 -10.68 -5.70 -24.57
N GLN A 120 -11.63 -6.49 -24.10
CA GLN A 120 -12.59 -6.15 -23.06
C GLN A 120 -12.13 -6.63 -21.66
N ALA A 121 -11.01 -7.34 -21.55
CA ALA A 121 -10.42 -7.73 -20.27
C ALA A 121 -10.14 -6.51 -19.39
N LEU A 122 -10.19 -6.69 -18.08
CA LEU A 122 -9.77 -5.65 -17.14
C LEU A 122 -8.25 -5.56 -17.15
N THR A 123 -7.74 -4.47 -17.68
CA THR A 123 -6.31 -4.25 -17.87
C THR A 123 -5.89 -3.02 -17.11
N LEU A 124 -4.81 -3.12 -16.31
CA LEU A 124 -4.12 -1.95 -15.78
C LEU A 124 -2.77 -1.78 -16.47
N THR A 125 -2.35 -0.55 -16.63
CA THR A 125 -1.03 -0.20 -17.18
C THR A 125 -0.39 0.83 -16.27
N ALA A 126 0.89 0.60 -15.91
CA ALA A 126 1.72 1.55 -15.20
C ALA A 126 2.96 1.88 -16.02
N LYS A 127 3.30 3.17 -16.13
CA LYS A 127 4.62 3.58 -16.63
C LYS A 127 5.51 3.97 -15.46
N ILE A 128 6.60 3.23 -15.32
CA ILE A 128 7.68 3.52 -14.38
C ILE A 128 8.75 4.32 -15.12
N THR A 129 9.28 5.36 -14.47
CA THR A 129 10.34 6.22 -14.99
C THR A 129 11.49 6.29 -13.98
N ASN A 130 12.66 6.69 -14.45
CA ASN A 130 13.91 6.94 -13.74
C ASN A 130 14.63 5.66 -13.28
N ALA A 131 13.99 4.78 -12.49
CA ALA A 131 14.60 3.53 -12.03
C ALA A 131 13.53 2.44 -11.86
N SER A 132 13.94 1.20 -11.58
CA SER A 132 13.05 0.10 -11.25
C SER A 132 12.29 0.37 -9.94
N LYS A 133 11.12 -0.27 -9.81
CA LYS A 133 10.26 -0.22 -8.62
C LYS A 133 9.76 -1.60 -8.23
N ASN A 134 9.59 -1.81 -6.92
CA ASN A 134 8.82 -2.94 -6.42
C ASN A 134 7.33 -2.60 -6.54
N ILE A 135 6.61 -3.43 -7.24
CA ILE A 135 5.19 -3.27 -7.53
C ILE A 135 4.43 -4.47 -6.99
N LEU A 136 3.42 -4.19 -6.15
CA LEU A 136 2.39 -5.18 -5.82
C LEU A 136 1.29 -5.08 -6.86
N MET A 137 0.92 -6.22 -7.44
CA MET A 137 -0.19 -6.36 -8.38
C MET A 137 -1.17 -7.39 -7.87
N ARG A 138 -2.47 -7.11 -7.96
CA ARG A 138 -3.51 -8.02 -7.51
C ARG A 138 -4.63 -8.10 -8.57
N SER A 139 -5.22 -9.29 -8.71
CA SER A 139 -6.48 -9.53 -9.41
C SER A 139 -7.44 -10.19 -8.42
N VAL A 140 -8.48 -9.46 -8.05
CA VAL A 140 -9.38 -9.83 -6.96
C VAL A 140 -10.78 -10.09 -7.50
N GLY A 141 -11.34 -11.23 -7.15
CA GLY A 141 -12.69 -11.64 -7.45
C GLY A 141 -13.40 -12.11 -6.17
N PRO A 142 -13.10 -13.32 -5.64
CA PRO A 142 -13.71 -13.81 -4.40
C PRO A 142 -13.58 -12.87 -3.20
N GLY A 143 -12.43 -12.20 -3.06
CA GLY A 143 -12.18 -11.23 -2.01
C GLY A 143 -13.09 -9.98 -2.06
N LEU A 144 -13.82 -9.76 -3.16
CA LEU A 144 -14.80 -8.67 -3.28
C LEU A 144 -16.17 -9.03 -2.72
N SER A 145 -16.48 -10.30 -2.46
CA SER A 145 -17.81 -10.73 -2.03
C SER A 145 -18.38 -9.95 -0.84
N PRO A 146 -17.58 -9.48 0.16
CA PRO A 146 -18.10 -8.67 1.24
C PRO A 146 -18.47 -7.23 0.84
N TYR A 147 -18.07 -6.77 -0.35
CA TYR A 147 -18.17 -5.38 -0.80
C TYR A 147 -19.10 -5.17 -1.99
N THR A 148 -19.78 -6.21 -2.46
CA THR A 148 -20.73 -6.14 -3.59
C THR A 148 -21.83 -7.17 -3.43
N ASN A 149 -23.03 -6.82 -3.91
CA ASN A 149 -24.16 -7.75 -4.00
C ASN A 149 -24.19 -8.52 -5.34
N SER A 150 -23.32 -8.16 -6.27
CA SER A 150 -23.21 -8.81 -7.57
C SER A 150 -22.26 -10.01 -7.53
N ALA A 151 -22.45 -10.94 -8.45
CA ALA A 151 -21.53 -12.07 -8.63
C ALA A 151 -20.09 -11.57 -8.92
N THR A 152 -19.12 -12.12 -8.23
CA THR A 152 -17.70 -11.83 -8.42
C THR A 152 -17.06 -12.82 -9.39
N LEU A 153 -15.96 -12.43 -10.03
CA LEU A 153 -15.15 -13.32 -10.83
C LEU A 153 -14.59 -14.44 -9.93
N PHE A 154 -14.92 -15.69 -10.23
CA PHE A 154 -14.69 -16.81 -9.31
C PHE A 154 -13.21 -17.18 -9.15
N ASP A 155 -12.44 -17.09 -10.22
CA ASP A 155 -11.03 -17.52 -10.29
C ASP A 155 -10.23 -16.51 -11.14
N PRO A 156 -9.87 -15.34 -10.59
CA PRO A 156 -9.16 -14.30 -11.32
C PRO A 156 -7.69 -14.68 -11.54
N LYS A 157 -7.24 -14.65 -12.78
CA LYS A 157 -5.86 -14.88 -13.19
C LYS A 157 -5.17 -13.58 -13.52
N LEU A 158 -3.99 -13.37 -12.95
CA LEU A 158 -3.14 -12.20 -13.14
C LEU A 158 -2.01 -12.53 -14.10
N SER A 159 -1.93 -11.80 -15.21
CA SER A 159 -0.79 -11.86 -16.14
C SER A 159 -0.13 -10.48 -16.23
N VAL A 160 1.21 -10.44 -16.16
CA VAL A 160 2.03 -9.21 -16.21
C VAL A 160 2.88 -9.23 -17.47
N TYR A 161 2.77 -8.16 -18.24
CA TYR A 161 3.50 -7.99 -19.50
C TYR A 161 4.40 -6.76 -19.43
N THR A 162 5.57 -6.86 -20.06
CA THR A 162 6.49 -5.75 -20.30
C THR A 162 6.74 -5.67 -21.79
N ASN A 163 6.40 -4.55 -22.40
CA ASN A 163 6.54 -4.35 -23.85
C ASN A 163 5.95 -5.50 -24.69
N GLY A 164 4.79 -6.01 -24.27
CA GLY A 164 4.08 -7.11 -24.94
C GLY A 164 4.56 -8.53 -24.59
N THR A 165 5.67 -8.68 -23.84
CA THR A 165 6.18 -9.97 -23.39
C THR A 165 5.67 -10.30 -22.01
N LEU A 166 5.15 -11.53 -21.81
CA LEU A 166 4.74 -12.05 -20.50
C LEU A 166 5.97 -12.22 -19.60
N VAL A 167 6.00 -11.53 -18.45
CA VAL A 167 7.13 -11.56 -17.51
C VAL A 167 6.79 -12.17 -16.16
N ALA A 168 5.51 -12.31 -15.84
CA ALA A 168 5.02 -13.00 -14.65
C ALA A 168 3.53 -13.35 -14.79
N SER A 169 3.08 -14.36 -14.07
CA SER A 169 1.67 -14.69 -13.90
C SER A 169 1.44 -15.29 -12.52
N ASN A 170 0.22 -15.17 -12.03
CA ASN A 170 -0.25 -15.80 -10.81
C ASN A 170 -1.75 -16.08 -10.95
N ASP A 171 -2.18 -17.19 -10.38
CA ASP A 171 -3.56 -17.65 -10.44
C ASP A 171 -4.16 -17.82 -9.01
N ASN A 172 -3.30 -18.06 -8.03
CA ASN A 172 -3.66 -18.12 -6.63
C ASN A 172 -2.55 -17.48 -5.78
N TRP A 173 -2.86 -16.51 -4.92
CA TRP A 173 -1.85 -15.77 -4.16
C TRP A 173 -1.15 -16.60 -3.06
N GLY A 174 -1.75 -17.75 -2.68
CA GLY A 174 -1.13 -18.77 -1.84
C GLY A 174 -0.96 -18.43 -0.37
N GLY A 175 -1.58 -17.37 0.14
CA GLY A 175 -1.55 -17.03 1.57
C GLY A 175 -0.17 -16.75 2.15
N THR A 176 0.81 -16.32 1.34
CA THR A 176 2.20 -16.17 1.80
C THR A 176 2.36 -15.01 2.78
N TRP A 177 3.18 -15.19 3.81
CA TRP A 177 3.48 -14.16 4.81
C TRP A 177 4.02 -12.86 4.17
N SER A 178 4.88 -12.98 3.18
CA SER A 178 5.45 -11.83 2.46
C SER A 178 4.38 -10.97 1.78
N LEU A 179 3.38 -11.58 1.14
CA LEU A 179 2.28 -10.85 0.53
C LEU A 179 1.33 -10.28 1.59
N THR A 180 1.02 -11.04 2.65
CA THR A 180 0.17 -10.57 3.76
C THR A 180 0.73 -9.31 4.41
N THR A 181 2.02 -9.29 4.73
CA THR A 181 2.70 -8.12 5.30
C THR A 181 2.74 -6.95 4.32
N THR A 182 2.93 -7.23 3.03
CA THR A 182 2.90 -6.21 1.98
C THR A 182 1.51 -5.60 1.84
N PHE A 183 0.43 -6.39 1.87
CA PHE A 183 -0.95 -5.89 1.84
C PHE A 183 -1.20 -4.93 3.01
N SER A 184 -0.87 -5.35 4.23
CA SER A 184 -1.04 -4.54 5.44
C SER A 184 -0.27 -3.21 5.34
N ARG A 185 1.00 -3.26 4.93
CA ARG A 185 1.86 -2.08 4.79
C ARG A 185 1.35 -1.07 3.77
N LEU A 186 0.74 -1.54 2.68
CA LEU A 186 0.23 -0.70 1.60
C LEU A 186 -1.24 -0.30 1.77
N GLY A 187 -1.89 -0.72 2.87
CA GLY A 187 -3.32 -0.47 3.10
C GLY A 187 -4.24 -1.23 2.12
N ALA A 188 -3.72 -2.28 1.47
CA ALA A 188 -4.54 -3.17 0.66
C ALA A 188 -5.36 -4.07 1.59
N PHE A 189 -6.66 -4.25 1.31
CA PHE A 189 -7.49 -5.11 2.15
C PHE A 189 -7.00 -6.57 2.12
N PRO A 190 -7.17 -7.31 3.24
CA PRO A 190 -6.69 -8.67 3.34
C PRO A 190 -7.46 -9.62 2.42
N LEU A 191 -6.76 -10.61 1.89
CA LEU A 191 -7.35 -11.74 1.19
C LEU A 191 -7.31 -12.97 2.09
N THR A 192 -8.33 -13.82 2.02
CA THR A 192 -8.31 -15.11 2.71
C THR A 192 -7.20 -15.99 2.13
N SER A 193 -6.40 -16.64 2.98
CA SER A 193 -5.22 -17.42 2.56
C SER A 193 -5.53 -18.54 1.55
N THR A 194 -6.74 -19.06 1.57
CA THR A 194 -7.24 -20.09 0.67
C THR A 194 -8.03 -19.54 -0.52
N SER A 195 -8.11 -18.21 -0.63
CA SER A 195 -8.82 -17.54 -1.71
C SER A 195 -8.15 -17.79 -3.06
N ARG A 196 -8.95 -17.88 -4.12
CA ARG A 196 -8.49 -17.97 -5.52
C ARG A 196 -8.08 -16.63 -6.12
N ASP A 197 -8.05 -15.57 -5.33
CA ASP A 197 -7.52 -14.29 -5.78
C ASP A 197 -6.05 -14.40 -6.16
N ALA A 198 -5.60 -13.60 -7.12
CA ALA A 198 -4.21 -13.60 -7.57
C ALA A 198 -3.44 -12.37 -7.05
N ALA A 199 -2.19 -12.56 -6.65
CA ALA A 199 -1.30 -11.48 -6.25
C ALA A 199 0.18 -11.77 -6.53
N LEU A 200 0.91 -10.74 -6.92
CA LEU A 200 2.36 -10.77 -7.17
C LEU A 200 3.04 -9.53 -6.60
N LEU A 201 4.19 -9.73 -5.96
CA LEU A 201 5.15 -8.66 -5.66
C LEU A 201 6.37 -8.85 -6.55
N LYS A 202 6.72 -7.86 -7.38
CA LYS A 202 7.82 -7.97 -8.35
C LYS A 202 8.52 -6.65 -8.55
N SER A 203 9.85 -6.68 -8.68
CA SER A 203 10.62 -5.55 -9.16
C SER A 203 10.45 -5.41 -10.68
N LEU A 204 10.03 -4.24 -11.13
CA LEU A 204 9.75 -3.90 -12.53
C LEU A 204 10.62 -2.72 -12.96
N GLY A 205 11.23 -2.82 -14.14
CA GLY A 205 12.14 -1.80 -14.69
C GLY A 205 11.46 -0.50 -15.11
N ALA A 206 12.25 0.52 -15.43
CA ALA A 206 11.77 1.83 -15.86
C ALA A 206 11.20 1.79 -17.29
N THR A 207 10.02 1.22 -17.46
CA THR A 207 9.29 1.13 -18.74
C THR A 207 7.79 1.03 -18.50
N THR A 208 7.03 0.65 -19.52
CA THR A 208 5.58 0.41 -19.41
C THR A 208 5.31 -1.05 -19.12
N HIS A 209 4.52 -1.30 -18.08
CA HIS A 209 4.04 -2.60 -17.66
C HIS A 209 2.52 -2.66 -17.72
N GLN A 210 2.00 -3.79 -18.12
CA GLN A 210 0.57 -4.05 -18.23
C GLN A 210 0.21 -5.28 -17.39
N THR A 211 -0.85 -5.19 -16.60
CA THR A 211 -1.47 -6.33 -15.94
C THR A 211 -2.81 -6.62 -16.58
N ILE A 212 -3.12 -7.89 -16.79
CA ILE A 212 -4.39 -8.33 -17.34
C ILE A 212 -5.04 -9.26 -16.30
N THR A 213 -6.27 -8.92 -15.94
CA THR A 213 -7.15 -9.76 -15.12
C THR A 213 -8.07 -10.54 -16.04
N ASN A 214 -7.92 -11.85 -16.04
CA ASN A 214 -8.78 -12.81 -16.75
C ASN A 214 -9.44 -13.74 -15.74
N GLY A 215 -10.44 -14.51 -16.17
CA GLY A 215 -11.06 -15.58 -15.39
C GLY A 215 -12.01 -16.39 -16.24
N ASP A 216 -12.40 -17.56 -15.74
CA ASP A 216 -13.14 -18.56 -16.51
C ASP A 216 -14.66 -18.33 -16.52
N ASN A 217 -15.14 -17.35 -15.77
CA ASN A 217 -16.56 -16.98 -15.68
C ASN A 217 -16.77 -15.46 -15.76
N THR A 218 -18.02 -15.03 -15.76
CA THR A 218 -18.38 -13.61 -15.70
C THR A 218 -18.65 -13.18 -14.25
N GLY A 219 -18.21 -12.02 -13.89
CA GLY A 219 -18.41 -11.44 -12.54
C GLY A 219 -17.61 -10.17 -12.36
N ILE A 220 -17.88 -9.44 -11.28
CA ILE A 220 -17.10 -8.27 -10.91
C ILE A 220 -15.69 -8.71 -10.50
N ALA A 221 -14.69 -8.04 -11.03
CA ALA A 221 -13.30 -8.16 -10.60
C ALA A 221 -12.72 -6.78 -10.28
N MET A 222 -11.67 -6.80 -9.46
CA MET A 222 -10.83 -5.62 -9.21
C MET A 222 -9.37 -5.97 -9.52
N ALA A 223 -8.76 -5.16 -10.36
CA ALA A 223 -7.32 -5.18 -10.58
C ALA A 223 -6.67 -4.04 -9.80
N GLU A 224 -5.48 -4.27 -9.27
CA GLU A 224 -4.78 -3.28 -8.45
C GLU A 224 -3.28 -3.30 -8.73
N ILE A 225 -2.68 -2.11 -8.73
CA ILE A 225 -1.23 -1.87 -8.79
C ILE A 225 -0.87 -0.90 -7.66
N TYR A 226 0.10 -1.26 -6.83
CA TYR A 226 0.62 -0.45 -5.74
C TYR A 226 2.11 -0.22 -5.91
N ASP A 227 2.57 1.01 -5.67
CA ASP A 227 3.97 1.30 -5.39
C ASP A 227 4.35 0.65 -4.06
N ALA A 228 5.15 -0.40 -4.12
CA ALA A 228 5.51 -1.21 -2.95
C ALA A 228 6.91 -0.88 -2.42
N ASP A 229 7.54 0.18 -2.89
CA ASP A 229 8.79 0.64 -2.31
C ASP A 229 8.57 1.24 -0.91
N SER A 230 9.60 1.21 -0.09
CA SER A 230 9.62 1.84 1.22
C SER A 230 9.61 3.38 1.09
N LEU A 231 9.23 4.06 2.19
CA LEU A 231 8.99 5.50 2.29
C LEU A 231 10.16 6.44 1.91
N HIS A 232 11.37 5.94 1.72
CA HIS A 232 12.47 6.76 1.17
C HIS A 232 12.31 6.79 -0.35
N PRO A 233 12.41 7.97 -1.02
CA PRO A 233 12.07 8.07 -2.41
C PRO A 233 13.00 7.18 -3.23
N PRO A 234 12.52 6.06 -3.75
CA PRO A 234 13.27 5.34 -4.75
C PRO A 234 13.41 6.27 -5.95
N ALA A 235 14.51 6.18 -6.65
CA ALA A 235 14.74 6.97 -7.87
C ALA A 235 13.62 6.73 -8.91
N GLY A 236 12.94 5.57 -8.86
CA GLY A 236 11.82 5.23 -9.73
C GLY A 236 10.51 5.90 -9.34
N ARG A 237 9.73 6.34 -10.32
CA ARG A 237 8.41 6.97 -10.14
C ARG A 237 7.38 6.36 -11.08
N ILE A 238 6.14 6.25 -10.62
CA ILE A 238 5.00 6.00 -11.50
C ILE A 238 4.57 7.34 -12.09
N SER A 239 4.73 7.50 -13.40
CA SER A 239 4.40 8.74 -14.11
C SER A 239 2.98 8.72 -14.68
N ARG A 240 2.44 7.53 -14.99
CA ARG A 240 1.06 7.37 -15.46
C ARG A 240 0.50 5.99 -15.11
N LEU A 241 -0.81 5.96 -14.94
CA LEU A 241 -1.60 4.78 -14.61
C LEU A 241 -2.84 4.75 -15.50
N PHE A 242 -3.13 3.61 -16.12
CA PHE A 242 -4.30 3.42 -16.98
C PHE A 242 -5.10 2.22 -16.52
N ALA A 243 -6.42 2.31 -16.67
CA ALA A 243 -7.35 1.20 -16.52
C ALA A 243 -8.21 1.08 -17.77
N GLN A 244 -8.30 -0.08 -18.37
CA GLN A 244 -9.14 -0.34 -19.53
C GLN A 244 -10.04 -1.53 -19.29
N SER A 245 -11.32 -1.41 -19.61
CA SER A 245 -12.29 -2.50 -19.58
C SER A 245 -13.52 -2.13 -20.37
N LYS A 246 -14.45 -3.08 -20.51
CA LYS A 246 -15.81 -2.78 -20.99
C LYS A 246 -16.59 -2.09 -19.88
N VAL A 247 -16.98 -0.84 -20.12
CA VAL A 247 -17.92 -0.07 -19.30
C VAL A 247 -19.35 -0.52 -19.62
N ARG A 248 -20.10 -0.85 -18.57
CA ARG A 248 -21.50 -1.27 -18.62
C ARG A 248 -22.35 -0.27 -17.82
N THR A 249 -23.63 -0.56 -17.66
CA THR A 249 -24.55 0.22 -16.81
C THR A 249 -24.66 -0.33 -15.39
N GLY A 250 -25.23 0.43 -14.47
CA GLY A 250 -25.42 0.03 -13.08
C GLY A 250 -24.08 -0.27 -12.39
N GLU A 251 -23.97 -1.39 -11.70
CA GLU A 251 -22.72 -1.81 -11.04
C GLU A 251 -21.58 -2.16 -12.02
N GLY A 252 -21.88 -2.29 -13.29
CA GLY A 252 -20.89 -2.56 -14.34
C GLY A 252 -20.19 -1.32 -14.90
N VAL A 253 -20.39 -0.12 -14.33
CA VAL A 253 -19.54 1.05 -14.62
C VAL A 253 -18.09 0.77 -14.21
N MET A 254 -17.14 1.39 -14.88
CA MET A 254 -15.74 1.27 -14.49
C MET A 254 -15.44 2.26 -13.37
N VAL A 255 -15.07 1.76 -12.21
CA VAL A 255 -14.68 2.54 -11.04
C VAL A 255 -13.16 2.44 -10.86
N VAL A 256 -12.49 3.57 -10.95
CA VAL A 256 -11.01 3.64 -10.88
C VAL A 256 -10.61 4.45 -9.66
N GLY A 257 -10.02 3.77 -8.66
CA GLY A 257 -9.36 4.40 -7.52
C GLY A 257 -7.91 4.71 -7.83
N PHE A 258 -7.39 5.84 -7.36
CA PHE A 258 -5.96 6.13 -7.38
C PHE A 258 -5.56 6.96 -6.16
N THR A 259 -4.28 6.92 -5.81
CA THR A 259 -3.74 7.69 -4.69
C THR A 259 -2.67 8.67 -5.14
N VAL A 260 -2.70 9.86 -4.53
CA VAL A 260 -1.60 10.81 -4.50
C VAL A 260 -0.90 10.62 -3.17
N ILE A 261 0.37 10.28 -3.18
CA ILE A 261 1.23 10.09 -2.00
C ILE A 261 2.35 11.14 -1.99
N GLY A 262 2.99 11.33 -0.84
CA GLY A 262 3.98 12.39 -0.58
C GLY A 262 3.39 13.51 0.28
N ASP A 263 4.16 14.60 0.46
CA ASP A 263 3.82 15.69 1.38
C ASP A 263 3.21 16.90 0.67
N THR A 264 3.28 16.96 -0.66
CA THR A 264 2.78 18.08 -1.45
C THR A 264 1.72 17.65 -2.45
N SER A 265 0.93 18.60 -2.90
CA SER A 265 -0.07 18.39 -3.94
C SER A 265 0.58 18.01 -5.27
N LEU A 266 -0.13 17.23 -6.06
CA LEU A 266 0.22 16.81 -7.41
C LEU A 266 -0.77 17.39 -8.41
N LYS A 267 -0.27 17.97 -9.51
CA LYS A 267 -1.12 18.25 -10.68
C LYS A 267 -1.40 16.94 -11.40
N VAL A 268 -2.65 16.66 -11.65
CA VAL A 268 -3.10 15.40 -12.25
C VAL A 268 -4.01 15.67 -13.43
N LEU A 269 -3.71 15.02 -14.55
CA LEU A 269 -4.62 14.91 -15.68
C LEU A 269 -5.33 13.55 -15.59
N VAL A 270 -6.66 13.57 -15.57
CA VAL A 270 -7.50 12.35 -15.62
C VAL A 270 -8.33 12.40 -16.90
N ARG A 271 -8.33 11.31 -17.68
CA ARG A 271 -9.09 11.22 -18.94
C ARG A 271 -9.93 9.94 -18.97
N ALA A 272 -11.08 9.99 -19.61
CA ALA A 272 -11.82 8.80 -20.01
C ALA A 272 -11.92 8.78 -21.54
N ILE A 273 -11.22 7.83 -22.13
CA ILE A 273 -11.06 7.68 -23.57
C ILE A 273 -11.94 6.54 -24.08
N GLY A 274 -12.78 6.83 -25.03
CA GLY A 274 -13.64 5.87 -25.72
C GLY A 274 -13.52 6.04 -27.24
N PRO A 275 -14.03 7.13 -27.82
CA PRO A 275 -13.99 7.36 -29.28
C PRO A 275 -12.57 7.34 -29.86
N SER A 276 -11.61 7.90 -29.14
CA SER A 276 -10.22 8.01 -29.60
C SER A 276 -9.37 6.76 -29.36
N LEU A 277 -9.93 5.66 -28.84
CA LEU A 277 -9.22 4.37 -28.76
C LEU A 277 -9.06 3.77 -30.16
N SER A 278 -7.89 3.86 -30.75
CA SER A 278 -7.58 3.28 -32.07
C SER A 278 -7.50 1.75 -32.01
N GLY A 279 -7.87 1.08 -33.11
CA GLY A 279 -7.71 -0.37 -33.28
C GLY A 279 -8.67 -1.25 -32.44
N LEU A 280 -9.65 -0.66 -31.74
CA LEU A 280 -10.63 -1.40 -30.94
C LEU A 280 -12.03 -1.31 -31.54
N THR A 281 -12.73 -2.44 -31.52
CA THR A 281 -14.17 -2.52 -31.83
C THR A 281 -15.00 -2.37 -30.56
N GLY A 282 -16.25 -1.93 -30.67
CA GLY A 282 -17.16 -1.79 -29.52
C GLY A 282 -16.70 -0.78 -28.48
N ARG A 283 -16.04 0.30 -28.91
CA ARG A 283 -15.65 1.42 -28.06
C ARG A 283 -16.85 2.13 -27.46
N LEU A 284 -16.68 2.68 -26.26
CA LEU A 284 -17.68 3.56 -25.66
C LEU A 284 -17.75 4.87 -26.47
N ALA A 285 -18.91 5.15 -27.03
CA ALA A 285 -19.07 6.27 -27.97
C ALA A 285 -19.03 7.64 -27.30
N ASP A 286 -19.42 7.71 -26.03
CA ASP A 286 -19.57 8.97 -25.28
C ASP A 286 -19.28 8.72 -23.80
N PRO A 287 -17.97 8.69 -23.38
CA PRO A 287 -17.57 8.45 -22.02
C PRO A 287 -17.75 9.69 -21.15
N GLN A 288 -18.47 9.55 -20.05
CA GLN A 288 -18.58 10.54 -19.00
C GLN A 288 -17.75 10.13 -17.81
N MET A 289 -17.07 11.09 -17.19
CA MET A 289 -16.24 10.86 -16.00
C MET A 289 -16.64 11.78 -14.85
N SER A 290 -16.76 11.20 -13.64
CA SER A 290 -16.95 11.92 -12.38
C SER A 290 -15.81 11.61 -11.45
N LEU A 291 -15.11 12.62 -10.94
CA LEU A 291 -13.97 12.50 -10.01
C LEU A 291 -14.41 12.88 -8.61
N TYR A 292 -14.10 12.01 -7.64
CA TYR A 292 -14.49 12.16 -6.23
C TYR A 292 -13.27 12.12 -5.29
N LYS A 293 -13.42 12.76 -4.12
CA LYS A 293 -12.62 12.51 -2.91
C LYS A 293 -13.56 12.01 -1.82
N GLY A 294 -13.45 10.73 -1.44
CA GLY A 294 -14.48 10.07 -0.63
C GLY A 294 -15.84 10.11 -1.35
N THR A 295 -16.85 10.69 -0.72
CA THR A 295 -18.18 10.88 -1.29
C THR A 295 -18.37 12.24 -1.98
N THR A 296 -17.40 13.15 -1.88
CA THR A 296 -17.49 14.51 -2.44
C THR A 296 -17.12 14.51 -3.91
N LEU A 297 -18.06 14.93 -4.78
CA LEU A 297 -17.79 15.17 -6.19
C LEU A 297 -16.88 16.40 -6.34
N LEU A 298 -15.70 16.23 -6.92
CA LEU A 298 -14.76 17.31 -7.20
C LEU A 298 -15.04 17.95 -8.56
N GLN A 299 -15.22 17.12 -9.58
CA GLN A 299 -15.48 17.56 -10.95
C GLN A 299 -16.12 16.46 -11.78
N ARG A 300 -16.91 16.85 -12.77
CA ARG A 300 -17.48 15.97 -13.79
C ARG A 300 -17.20 16.55 -15.17
N ASN A 301 -16.92 15.68 -16.13
CA ASN A 301 -16.74 16.06 -17.51
C ASN A 301 -17.25 14.92 -18.42
N ASP A 302 -17.91 15.28 -19.52
CA ASP A 302 -18.36 14.34 -20.56
C ASP A 302 -17.73 14.63 -21.92
N ASN A 303 -17.22 15.84 -22.12
CA ASN A 303 -16.53 16.24 -23.35
C ASN A 303 -15.37 17.16 -22.99
N TRP A 304 -14.16 16.86 -23.45
CA TRP A 304 -12.99 17.69 -23.14
C TRP A 304 -13.02 19.08 -23.80
N GLY A 305 -13.88 19.28 -24.81
CA GLY A 305 -14.28 20.58 -25.37
C GLY A 305 -13.21 21.30 -26.18
N GLY A 306 -12.14 20.63 -26.63
CA GLY A 306 -11.10 21.25 -27.45
C GLY A 306 -10.25 22.30 -26.71
N SER A 307 -10.24 22.28 -25.38
CA SER A 307 -9.52 23.26 -24.55
C SER A 307 -8.02 23.32 -24.90
N SER A 308 -7.50 24.51 -25.23
CA SER A 308 -6.08 24.72 -25.51
C SER A 308 -5.20 24.42 -24.29
N THR A 309 -5.67 24.72 -23.07
CA THR A 309 -4.99 24.38 -21.83
C THR A 309 -4.85 22.86 -21.70
N LEU A 310 -5.92 22.09 -21.90
CA LEU A 310 -5.87 20.63 -21.85
C LEU A 310 -4.97 20.07 -22.97
N ALA A 311 -5.04 20.62 -24.19
CA ALA A 311 -4.18 20.21 -25.29
C ALA A 311 -2.69 20.38 -24.96
N SER A 312 -2.32 21.51 -24.33
CA SER A 312 -0.95 21.74 -23.83
C SER A 312 -0.54 20.73 -22.78
N VAL A 313 -1.43 20.43 -21.80
CA VAL A 313 -1.16 19.43 -20.78
C VAL A 313 -1.00 18.03 -21.38
N PHE A 314 -1.81 17.66 -22.40
CA PHE A 314 -1.64 16.38 -23.12
C PHE A 314 -0.23 16.26 -23.72
N GLY A 315 0.27 17.33 -24.35
CA GLY A 315 1.66 17.37 -24.87
C GLY A 315 2.71 17.19 -23.78
N THR A 316 2.54 17.90 -22.65
CA THR A 316 3.50 17.85 -21.53
C THR A 316 3.66 16.44 -20.95
N VAL A 317 2.57 15.68 -20.82
CA VAL A 317 2.62 14.31 -20.25
C VAL A 317 2.77 13.22 -21.29
N GLY A 318 2.90 13.58 -22.58
CA GLY A 318 2.97 12.62 -23.68
C GLY A 318 1.68 11.78 -23.83
N ALA A 319 0.54 12.38 -23.52
CA ALA A 319 -0.78 11.80 -23.78
C ALA A 319 -1.16 11.97 -25.25
N THR A 320 -1.87 10.98 -25.81
CA THR A 320 -2.36 11.08 -27.19
C THR A 320 -3.27 12.30 -27.34
N SER A 321 -3.05 13.08 -28.39
CA SER A 321 -3.93 14.22 -28.75
C SER A 321 -5.34 13.72 -29.06
N LEU A 322 -6.33 14.54 -28.71
CA LEU A 322 -7.75 14.29 -28.99
C LEU A 322 -8.21 15.29 -30.06
N SER A 323 -9.11 14.86 -30.95
CA SER A 323 -9.82 15.80 -31.81
C SER A 323 -10.63 16.78 -30.97
N SER A 324 -10.66 18.06 -31.32
CA SER A 324 -11.43 19.09 -30.60
C SER A 324 -12.93 18.77 -30.51
N SER A 325 -13.46 18.00 -31.45
CA SER A 325 -14.83 17.52 -31.49
C SER A 325 -15.02 16.14 -30.84
N SER A 326 -13.96 15.54 -30.31
CA SER A 326 -14.08 14.23 -29.67
C SER A 326 -14.91 14.32 -28.38
N LYS A 327 -15.72 13.30 -28.17
CA LYS A 327 -16.54 13.13 -26.96
C LYS A 327 -15.77 12.49 -25.80
N ASP A 328 -14.47 12.31 -25.91
CA ASP A 328 -13.63 11.86 -24.78
C ASP A 328 -13.67 12.88 -23.64
N SER A 329 -13.58 12.42 -22.41
CA SER A 329 -13.56 13.29 -21.22
C SER A 329 -12.15 13.60 -20.75
N ALA A 330 -11.93 14.80 -20.22
CA ALA A 330 -10.68 15.17 -19.56
C ALA A 330 -10.89 16.15 -18.40
N ILE A 331 -10.17 15.92 -17.28
CA ILE A 331 -10.16 16.74 -16.08
C ILE A 331 -8.70 17.01 -15.71
N TYR A 332 -8.34 18.27 -15.43
CA TYR A 332 -7.04 18.67 -14.97
C TYR A 332 -7.16 19.43 -13.66
N LEU A 333 -6.57 18.91 -12.60
CA LEU A 333 -6.68 19.43 -11.24
C LEU A 333 -5.35 19.32 -10.49
N THR A 334 -5.21 20.17 -9.44
CA THR A 334 -4.20 19.99 -8.39
C THR A 334 -4.83 19.25 -7.21
N LEU A 335 -4.30 18.08 -6.88
CA LEU A 335 -4.82 17.18 -5.86
C LEU A 335 -3.85 17.08 -4.67
N ALA A 336 -4.33 17.30 -3.46
CA ALA A 336 -3.57 17.06 -2.24
C ALA A 336 -3.31 15.55 -2.07
N PRO A 337 -2.34 15.12 -1.24
CA PRO A 337 -2.20 13.73 -0.87
C PRO A 337 -3.51 13.11 -0.38
N GLY A 338 -3.79 11.87 -0.81
CA GLY A 338 -5.03 11.17 -0.48
C GLY A 338 -5.53 10.24 -1.58
N ALA A 339 -6.68 9.62 -1.31
CA ALA A 339 -7.35 8.70 -2.23
C ALA A 339 -8.44 9.41 -3.02
N TYR A 340 -8.54 9.08 -4.32
CA TYR A 340 -9.49 9.64 -5.27
C TYR A 340 -10.15 8.52 -6.07
N THR A 341 -11.37 8.77 -6.54
CA THR A 341 -12.13 7.81 -7.34
C THR A 341 -12.66 8.48 -8.59
N ALA A 342 -12.31 7.96 -9.76
CA ALA A 342 -12.90 8.32 -11.03
C ALA A 342 -13.92 7.25 -11.45
N VAL A 343 -15.16 7.65 -11.67
CA VAL A 343 -16.23 6.78 -12.19
C VAL A 343 -16.41 7.08 -13.66
N VAL A 344 -16.21 6.07 -14.51
CA VAL A 344 -16.40 6.17 -15.96
C VAL A 344 -17.68 5.44 -16.34
N SER A 345 -18.59 6.15 -16.96
CA SER A 345 -19.86 5.64 -17.48
C SER A 345 -20.12 6.14 -18.90
N GLY A 346 -21.05 5.53 -19.60
CA GLY A 346 -21.49 6.03 -20.90
C GLY A 346 -22.68 7.00 -20.74
N VAL A 347 -22.64 8.11 -21.48
CA VAL A 347 -23.79 9.03 -21.59
C VAL A 347 -24.99 8.26 -22.09
N ASN A 348 -26.18 8.57 -21.58
CA ASN A 348 -27.46 7.89 -21.91
C ASN A 348 -27.40 6.36 -21.71
N SER A 349 -26.69 5.91 -20.67
CA SER A 349 -26.56 4.47 -20.34
C SER A 349 -25.96 3.61 -21.45
N THR A 350 -25.11 4.18 -22.29
CA THR A 350 -24.40 3.45 -23.33
C THR A 350 -23.29 2.59 -22.74
N SER A 351 -22.92 1.52 -23.44
CA SER A 351 -21.86 0.61 -23.02
C SER A 351 -20.80 0.44 -24.12
N GLY A 352 -19.57 0.15 -23.71
CA GLY A 352 -18.46 -0.06 -24.65
C GLY A 352 -17.12 -0.06 -23.96
N VAL A 353 -16.05 -0.35 -24.69
CA VAL A 353 -14.68 -0.32 -24.15
C VAL A 353 -14.24 1.12 -23.94
N ALA A 354 -13.78 1.43 -22.74
CA ALA A 354 -13.16 2.71 -22.41
C ALA A 354 -11.86 2.52 -21.63
N ARG A 355 -11.01 3.55 -21.67
CA ARG A 355 -9.79 3.63 -20.89
C ARG A 355 -9.83 4.87 -20.01
N ALA A 356 -9.69 4.67 -18.71
CA ALA A 356 -9.36 5.75 -17.80
C ALA A 356 -7.84 5.92 -17.75
N GLU A 357 -7.36 7.14 -17.84
CA GLU A 357 -5.94 7.47 -17.85
C GLU A 357 -5.66 8.52 -16.77
N ILE A 358 -4.66 8.28 -15.92
CA ILE A 358 -4.20 9.18 -14.86
C ILE A 358 -2.73 9.49 -15.11
N TYR A 359 -2.41 10.76 -15.25
CA TYR A 359 -1.05 11.24 -15.47
C TYR A 359 -0.64 12.17 -14.34
N ALA A 360 0.56 11.97 -13.81
CA ALA A 360 1.26 12.99 -13.03
C ALA A 360 1.74 14.09 -14.00
N VAL A 361 1.37 15.34 -13.75
CA VAL A 361 1.79 16.49 -14.54
C VAL A 361 2.94 17.18 -13.82
N PRO A 362 4.12 17.33 -14.45
CA PRO A 362 5.30 17.98 -13.89
C PRO A 362 5.08 19.41 -13.40
#